data_c0d8bc4599ff45b14c9e6b0b9105db3b
#
_entry.id   c0d8bc4599ff45b14c9e6b0b9105db3b
#
_cell.length_a   1.000
_cell.length_b   1.000
_cell.length_c   1.000
_cell.angle_alpha   90.00
_cell.angle_beta   90.00
_cell.angle_gamma   90.00
#
_symmetry.space_group_name_H-M   'P 1'
#
loop_
_entity.id
_entity.type
_entity.pdbx_description
1 polymer ?
#
loop_
_entity_poly.entity_id
_entity_poly.type
_entity_poly.pdbx_seq_one_letter_code
_entity_poly.pdbx_strand_id
1 'polypeptide(L)'
;MIKIKRALISVSDKKGIIDFAKTLIKFNVEILSTGGTAKLFADNNIPVIEVSDYTGFPEMLGGRVKTLHPKIHGGILGKRDDEKHLQTMIKSDIPLIDLVVVNLYPFEATISKENCPLSEAIENIDIGGPAMIRSSAKNYNGVAVVTDASDYKMIEDTLKQNNGALNLECRFNLAKKAFEHTAKYDSAISNYLNGLDTNKNVTYPNKLNLSFNKKMDLRYGENPHQTASFYVDEIANKGSLASFKQLQGKELSYNNLNDADTAWECVKSFKLPSCVIVKHANPCGVGSSEDLLNAYKKAFSTDTTSAFGGIIACNTTLDKNTASQIITQFVEVVIAPSYDPESLKIFESKPNIRLLEVTLDNKFNAFELKKIGGGLLVQSPDNFNIDINHCKIVSKLKPNEEQMADMLFAWRVAKYVKSNAIVFCKNNQTLGIGAGQMSRVDSTKIASIKAQNANLDLTNSVVASDAFFPFRDGIDVLAAAGAKCVIQPGGSLRDEEVISAADELGLVMLFTGYRHFRH
;
A
#
# COMPACT_ATOMS: atom_id res chain seq x y z
N MET A 1 -32.76 14.94 16.81
CA MET A 1 -33.40 13.83 16.07
C MET A 1 -34.18 14.40 14.90
N ILE A 2 -34.03 13.81 13.71
CA ILE A 2 -34.86 14.15 12.54
C ILE A 2 -35.54 12.88 12.06
N LYS A 3 -36.87 12.93 11.97
CA LYS A 3 -37.68 11.83 11.46
C LYS A 3 -37.55 11.82 9.93
N ILE A 4 -37.23 10.68 9.38
CA ILE A 4 -37.09 10.50 7.92
C ILE A 4 -38.49 10.28 7.35
N LYS A 5 -38.93 11.19 6.48
CA LYS A 5 -40.23 11.12 5.81
C LYS A 5 -40.10 10.90 4.30
N ARG A 6 -39.03 11.43 3.70
CA ARG A 6 -38.76 11.30 2.28
C ARG A 6 -37.30 11.00 2.00
N ALA A 7 -37.04 9.98 1.20
CA ALA A 7 -35.72 9.57 0.77
C ALA A 7 -35.55 9.71 -0.75
N LEU A 8 -34.46 10.26 -1.21
CA LEU A 8 -34.03 10.24 -2.60
C LEU A 8 -32.94 9.18 -2.78
N ILE A 9 -33.21 8.17 -3.58
CA ILE A 9 -32.32 7.02 -3.78
C ILE A 9 -31.92 6.91 -5.24
N SER A 10 -30.62 7.09 -5.52
CA SER A 10 -30.05 6.95 -6.88
C SER A 10 -28.68 6.30 -6.77
N VAL A 11 -28.62 4.99 -7.00
CA VAL A 11 -27.39 4.21 -6.79
C VAL A 11 -26.96 3.51 -8.09
N SER A 12 -25.65 3.52 -8.36
CA SER A 12 -25.02 2.75 -9.43
C SER A 12 -24.87 1.28 -9.00
N ASP A 13 -24.20 1.03 -7.88
CA ASP A 13 -24.17 -0.29 -7.24
C ASP A 13 -25.47 -0.53 -6.46
N LYS A 14 -26.17 -1.63 -6.82
CA LYS A 14 -27.48 -2.02 -6.27
C LYS A 14 -27.41 -2.92 -5.05
N LYS A 15 -26.21 -3.22 -4.54
CA LYS A 15 -26.01 -4.14 -3.42
C LYS A 15 -26.78 -3.69 -2.17
N GLY A 16 -27.65 -4.57 -1.67
CA GLY A 16 -28.40 -4.36 -0.43
C GLY A 16 -29.50 -3.31 -0.46
N ILE A 17 -29.68 -2.58 -1.58
CA ILE A 17 -30.61 -1.44 -1.66
C ILE A 17 -32.09 -1.85 -1.55
N ILE A 18 -32.46 -3.06 -1.99
CA ILE A 18 -33.83 -3.58 -1.89
C ILE A 18 -34.27 -3.74 -0.44
N ASP A 19 -33.43 -4.39 0.40
CA ASP A 19 -33.75 -4.64 1.80
C ASP A 19 -33.76 -3.34 2.58
N PHE A 20 -32.82 -2.44 2.27
CA PHE A 20 -32.79 -1.10 2.83
C PHE A 20 -34.07 -0.31 2.51
N ALA A 21 -34.51 -0.31 1.25
CA ALA A 21 -35.75 0.35 0.84
C ALA A 21 -36.98 -0.25 1.52
N LYS A 22 -37.07 -1.59 1.64
CA LYS A 22 -38.15 -2.25 2.41
C LYS A 22 -38.15 -1.81 3.89
N THR A 23 -37.00 -1.57 4.47
CA THR A 23 -36.92 -1.04 5.85
C THR A 23 -37.45 0.39 5.91
N LEU A 24 -37.12 1.26 4.95
CA LEU A 24 -37.63 2.63 4.90
C LEU A 24 -39.18 2.65 4.78
N ILE A 25 -39.74 1.80 3.92
CA ILE A 25 -41.21 1.69 3.76
C ILE A 25 -41.91 1.30 5.08
N LYS A 26 -41.32 0.43 5.93
CA LYS A 26 -41.87 0.09 7.25
C LYS A 26 -42.00 1.30 8.17
N PHE A 27 -41.23 2.35 7.94
CA PHE A 27 -41.31 3.64 8.66
C PHE A 27 -42.16 4.69 7.92
N ASN A 28 -42.90 4.31 6.88
CA ASN A 28 -43.70 5.19 6.01
C ASN A 28 -42.85 6.27 5.33
N VAL A 29 -41.63 5.95 4.90
CA VAL A 29 -40.77 6.85 4.14
C VAL A 29 -41.18 6.80 2.67
N GLU A 30 -41.47 7.95 2.09
CA GLU A 30 -41.69 8.10 0.65
C GLU A 30 -40.35 8.01 -0.08
N ILE A 31 -40.28 7.20 -1.14
CA ILE A 31 -39.05 6.98 -1.90
C ILE A 31 -39.16 7.68 -3.25
N LEU A 32 -38.21 8.61 -3.50
CA LEU A 32 -37.95 9.19 -4.83
C LEU A 32 -36.77 8.46 -5.46
N SER A 33 -36.82 8.18 -6.77
CA SER A 33 -35.72 7.51 -7.45
C SER A 33 -35.65 7.85 -8.95
N THR A 34 -34.55 7.47 -9.61
CA THR A 34 -34.32 7.71 -11.03
C THR A 34 -33.95 6.43 -11.78
N GLY A 35 -34.31 6.36 -13.05
CA GLY A 35 -33.79 5.39 -14.03
C GLY A 35 -33.78 3.95 -13.53
N GLY A 36 -32.63 3.26 -13.65
CA GLY A 36 -32.49 1.85 -13.29
C GLY A 36 -32.72 1.53 -11.80
N THR A 37 -32.59 2.50 -10.88
CA THR A 37 -32.95 2.28 -9.46
C THR A 37 -34.46 2.31 -9.25
N ALA A 38 -35.15 3.25 -9.88
CA ALA A 38 -36.62 3.31 -9.82
C ALA A 38 -37.26 2.05 -10.41
N LYS A 39 -36.77 1.61 -11.60
CA LYS A 39 -37.20 0.35 -12.20
C LYS A 39 -36.97 -0.85 -11.29
N LEU A 40 -35.80 -0.95 -10.67
CA LEU A 40 -35.49 -2.04 -9.74
C LEU A 40 -36.48 -2.08 -8.56
N PHE A 41 -36.87 -0.93 -8.03
CA PHE A 41 -37.85 -0.83 -6.95
C PHE A 41 -39.23 -1.26 -7.42
N ALA A 42 -39.69 -0.78 -8.57
CA ALA A 42 -40.98 -1.17 -9.17
C ALA A 42 -41.06 -2.68 -9.42
N ASP A 43 -40.00 -3.27 -10.02
CA ASP A 43 -39.90 -4.71 -10.29
C ASP A 43 -39.94 -5.58 -8.99
N ASN A 44 -39.60 -4.99 -7.82
CA ASN A 44 -39.65 -5.64 -6.51
C ASN A 44 -40.87 -5.22 -5.65
N ASN A 45 -41.89 -4.61 -6.26
CA ASN A 45 -43.10 -4.12 -5.60
C ASN A 45 -42.85 -3.12 -4.44
N ILE A 46 -41.80 -2.31 -4.57
CA ILE A 46 -41.49 -1.22 -3.64
C ILE A 46 -42.11 0.06 -4.20
N PRO A 47 -43.00 0.74 -3.45
CA PRO A 47 -43.56 2.01 -3.88
C PRO A 47 -42.47 3.05 -4.13
N VAL A 48 -42.45 3.65 -5.29
CA VAL A 48 -41.44 4.62 -5.70
C VAL A 48 -42.08 5.69 -6.59
N ILE A 49 -41.65 6.93 -6.41
CA ILE A 49 -42.03 8.05 -7.29
C ILE A 49 -40.79 8.37 -8.14
N GLU A 50 -40.96 8.42 -9.45
CA GLU A 50 -39.91 8.83 -10.35
C GLU A 50 -39.59 10.34 -10.18
N VAL A 51 -38.31 10.70 -10.24
CA VAL A 51 -37.91 12.10 -10.11
C VAL A 51 -38.49 12.98 -11.21
N SER A 52 -38.70 12.46 -12.41
CA SER A 52 -39.41 13.14 -13.51
C SER A 52 -40.83 13.53 -13.11
N ASP A 53 -41.58 12.62 -12.50
CA ASP A 53 -42.95 12.87 -12.02
C ASP A 53 -42.96 13.85 -10.83
N TYR A 54 -42.04 13.67 -9.91
CA TYR A 54 -41.90 14.54 -8.73
C TYR A 54 -41.53 15.99 -9.09
N THR A 55 -40.67 16.17 -10.09
CA THR A 55 -40.23 17.51 -10.54
C THR A 55 -41.18 18.11 -11.59
N GLY A 56 -41.92 17.28 -12.29
CA GLY A 56 -42.68 17.64 -13.51
C GLY A 56 -41.76 17.93 -14.71
N PHE A 57 -40.49 17.48 -14.66
CA PHE A 57 -39.49 17.73 -15.70
C PHE A 57 -38.85 16.42 -16.19
N PRO A 58 -38.91 16.15 -17.51
CA PRO A 58 -38.41 14.90 -18.06
C PRO A 58 -36.89 14.80 -17.96
N GLU A 59 -36.41 13.54 -17.95
CA GLU A 59 -34.98 13.26 -18.11
C GLU A 59 -34.52 13.72 -19.52
N MET A 60 -33.36 14.38 -19.60
CA MET A 60 -32.83 14.98 -20.82
C MET A 60 -31.41 14.54 -21.16
N LEU A 61 -31.00 14.80 -22.41
CA LEU A 61 -29.63 14.62 -22.89
C LEU A 61 -29.10 13.19 -22.66
N GLY A 62 -29.93 12.19 -22.92
CA GLY A 62 -29.54 10.79 -22.71
C GLY A 62 -29.28 10.42 -21.26
N GLY A 63 -29.93 11.13 -20.30
CA GLY A 63 -29.78 10.86 -18.89
C GLY A 63 -28.71 11.68 -18.16
N ARG A 64 -28.03 12.59 -18.85
CA ARG A 64 -27.06 13.49 -18.21
C ARG A 64 -27.69 14.49 -17.25
N VAL A 65 -28.96 14.84 -17.46
CA VAL A 65 -29.74 15.73 -16.60
C VAL A 65 -30.99 15.01 -16.09
N LYS A 66 -30.99 14.65 -14.79
CA LYS A 66 -32.11 13.97 -14.09
C LYS A 66 -32.43 14.65 -12.78
N THR A 67 -31.42 14.85 -11.93
CA THR A 67 -31.56 15.32 -10.56
C THR A 67 -31.10 16.77 -10.36
N LEU A 68 -30.51 17.40 -11.37
CA LEU A 68 -30.07 18.80 -11.33
C LEU A 68 -31.29 19.73 -11.50
N HIS A 69 -32.14 19.77 -10.50
CA HIS A 69 -33.40 20.52 -10.53
C HIS A 69 -33.60 21.27 -9.21
N PRO A 70 -34.13 22.54 -9.23
CA PRO A 70 -34.35 23.33 -8.02
C PRO A 70 -35.24 22.63 -6.98
N LYS A 71 -36.23 21.85 -7.39
CA LYS A 71 -37.13 21.12 -6.49
C LYS A 71 -36.37 20.04 -5.72
N ILE A 72 -35.40 19.39 -6.32
CA ILE A 72 -34.52 18.40 -5.67
C ILE A 72 -33.54 19.10 -4.73
N HIS A 73 -32.71 20.02 -5.26
CA HIS A 73 -31.67 20.66 -4.46
C HIS A 73 -32.24 21.61 -3.41
N GLY A 74 -33.37 22.25 -3.66
CA GLY A 74 -34.12 23.03 -2.66
C GLY A 74 -34.62 22.16 -1.51
N GLY A 75 -35.19 20.97 -1.82
CA GLY A 75 -35.63 19.99 -0.83
C GLY A 75 -34.51 19.49 0.07
N ILE A 76 -33.29 19.38 -0.48
CA ILE A 76 -32.07 18.97 0.24
C ILE A 76 -31.48 20.13 1.02
N LEU A 77 -31.27 21.32 0.41
CA LEU A 77 -30.51 22.45 0.98
C LEU A 77 -31.33 23.35 1.92
N GLY A 78 -32.67 23.27 1.89
CA GLY A 78 -33.54 24.06 2.75
C GLY A 78 -33.22 23.85 4.23
N LYS A 79 -32.83 24.93 4.95
CA LYS A 79 -32.60 24.86 6.39
C LYS A 79 -33.92 24.71 7.12
N ARG A 80 -34.00 23.71 8.03
CA ARG A 80 -35.24 23.38 8.77
C ARG A 80 -35.52 24.34 9.91
N ASP A 81 -34.54 25.06 10.36
CA ASP A 81 -34.55 26.05 11.46
C ASP A 81 -34.56 27.51 10.95
N ASP A 82 -34.72 27.73 9.63
CA ASP A 82 -34.79 29.06 9.02
C ASP A 82 -36.20 29.29 8.44
N GLU A 83 -36.95 30.14 9.07
CA GLU A 83 -38.34 30.44 8.68
C GLU A 83 -38.45 30.99 7.25
N LYS A 84 -37.47 31.81 6.81
CA LYS A 84 -37.45 32.36 5.45
C LYS A 84 -37.25 31.27 4.41
N HIS A 85 -36.41 30.27 4.71
CA HIS A 85 -36.21 29.12 3.85
C HIS A 85 -37.51 28.31 3.76
N LEU A 86 -38.14 27.99 4.86
CA LEU A 86 -39.39 27.23 4.90
C LEU A 86 -40.52 27.93 4.13
N GLN A 87 -40.68 29.23 4.31
CA GLN A 87 -41.67 30.03 3.58
C GLN A 87 -41.40 30.03 2.06
N THR A 88 -40.14 30.16 1.64
CA THR A 88 -39.75 30.10 0.25
C THR A 88 -40.06 28.74 -0.34
N MET A 89 -39.77 27.66 0.39
CA MET A 89 -40.00 26.28 -0.06
C MET A 89 -41.51 26.02 -0.22
N ILE A 90 -42.34 26.45 0.73
CA ILE A 90 -43.79 26.34 0.66
C ILE A 90 -44.33 27.09 -0.58
N LYS A 91 -43.91 28.34 -0.77
CA LYS A 91 -44.30 29.17 -1.92
C LYS A 91 -43.95 28.55 -3.26
N SER A 92 -42.82 27.81 -3.32
CA SER A 92 -42.28 27.20 -4.54
C SER A 92 -42.66 25.73 -4.70
N ASP A 93 -43.53 25.19 -3.86
CA ASP A 93 -43.91 23.77 -3.82
C ASP A 93 -42.67 22.84 -3.80
N ILE A 94 -41.76 23.09 -2.86
CA ILE A 94 -40.53 22.32 -2.65
C ILE A 94 -40.64 21.54 -1.34
N PRO A 95 -41.05 20.26 -1.37
CA PRO A 95 -41.09 19.44 -0.16
C PRO A 95 -39.68 19.06 0.32
N LEU A 96 -39.52 18.86 1.63
CA LEU A 96 -38.27 18.44 2.25
C LEU A 96 -37.85 17.03 1.83
N ILE A 97 -36.56 16.83 1.62
CA ILE A 97 -35.90 15.53 1.45
C ILE A 97 -35.02 15.32 2.68
N ASP A 98 -35.24 14.23 3.42
CA ASP A 98 -34.61 13.99 4.73
C ASP A 98 -33.45 12.99 4.66
N LEU A 99 -33.44 12.13 3.63
CA LEU A 99 -32.42 11.12 3.39
C LEU A 99 -32.04 11.10 1.90
N VAL A 100 -30.75 11.10 1.62
CA VAL A 100 -30.21 10.93 0.26
C VAL A 100 -29.28 9.73 0.25
N VAL A 101 -29.55 8.77 -0.65
CA VAL A 101 -28.74 7.55 -0.82
C VAL A 101 -28.21 7.55 -2.24
N VAL A 102 -26.91 7.80 -2.39
CA VAL A 102 -26.26 7.95 -3.69
C VAL A 102 -24.86 7.36 -3.64
N ASN A 103 -24.59 6.40 -4.51
CA ASN A 103 -23.23 6.03 -4.87
C ASN A 103 -22.93 6.42 -6.31
N LEU A 104 -21.67 6.72 -6.60
CA LEU A 104 -21.24 7.30 -7.87
C LEU A 104 -21.00 6.23 -8.93
N TYR A 105 -20.89 6.64 -10.18
CA TYR A 105 -20.44 5.76 -11.25
C TYR A 105 -19.01 5.26 -10.97
N PRO A 106 -18.70 4.00 -11.34
CA PRO A 106 -17.42 3.37 -10.96
C PRO A 106 -16.27 3.83 -11.87
N PHE A 107 -15.91 5.12 -11.80
CA PHE A 107 -14.86 5.73 -12.63
C PHE A 107 -13.52 4.99 -12.55
N GLU A 108 -13.05 4.70 -11.33
CA GLU A 108 -11.77 3.98 -11.13
C GLU A 108 -11.78 2.58 -11.74
N ALA A 109 -12.91 1.85 -11.61
CA ALA A 109 -13.06 0.53 -12.23
C ALA A 109 -13.12 0.63 -13.77
N THR A 110 -13.68 1.71 -14.30
CA THR A 110 -13.74 1.95 -15.74
C THR A 110 -12.35 2.20 -16.32
N ILE A 111 -11.58 3.11 -15.73
CA ILE A 111 -10.22 3.42 -16.20
C ILE A 111 -9.19 2.31 -15.95
N SER A 112 -9.50 1.36 -15.06
CA SER A 112 -8.65 0.18 -14.78
C SER A 112 -8.79 -0.92 -15.84
N LYS A 113 -9.74 -0.82 -16.76
CA LYS A 113 -9.87 -1.76 -17.88
C LYS A 113 -8.70 -1.56 -18.85
N GLU A 114 -8.17 -2.67 -19.35
CA GLU A 114 -7.13 -2.62 -20.38
C GLU A 114 -7.67 -1.89 -21.63
N ASN A 115 -6.93 -0.90 -22.13
CA ASN A 115 -7.29 -0.09 -23.31
C ASN A 115 -8.61 0.68 -23.18
N CYS A 116 -8.99 1.16 -21.99
CA CYS A 116 -10.18 2.00 -21.81
C CYS A 116 -10.11 3.26 -22.70
N PRO A 117 -11.08 3.48 -23.62
CA PRO A 117 -11.11 4.69 -24.44
C PRO A 117 -11.36 5.93 -23.56
N LEU A 118 -10.70 7.05 -23.88
CA LEU A 118 -10.92 8.31 -23.15
C LEU A 118 -12.41 8.72 -23.15
N SER A 119 -13.14 8.49 -24.25
CA SER A 119 -14.57 8.77 -24.34
C SER A 119 -15.38 7.96 -23.33
N GLU A 120 -15.05 6.68 -23.08
CA GLU A 120 -15.71 5.85 -22.07
C GLU A 120 -15.39 6.34 -20.66
N ALA A 121 -14.15 6.74 -20.40
CA ALA A 121 -13.76 7.34 -19.13
C ALA A 121 -14.55 8.63 -18.85
N ILE A 122 -14.66 9.54 -19.84
CA ILE A 122 -15.41 10.79 -19.70
C ILE A 122 -16.92 10.54 -19.46
N GLU A 123 -17.54 9.59 -20.16
CA GLU A 123 -18.96 9.27 -19.94
C GLU A 123 -19.25 8.66 -18.56
N ASN A 124 -18.23 8.12 -17.87
CA ASN A 124 -18.36 7.62 -16.51
C ASN A 124 -18.05 8.66 -15.44
N ILE A 125 -17.93 9.95 -15.78
CA ILE A 125 -17.86 11.05 -14.82
C ILE A 125 -19.28 11.42 -14.39
N ASP A 126 -19.63 11.13 -13.15
CA ASP A 126 -20.93 11.47 -12.56
C ASP A 126 -20.98 12.96 -12.17
N ILE A 127 -22.02 13.65 -12.59
CA ILE A 127 -22.27 15.07 -12.27
C ILE A 127 -23.36 15.21 -11.20
N GLY A 128 -24.49 14.55 -11.40
CA GLY A 128 -25.65 14.67 -10.52
C GLY A 128 -25.44 14.05 -9.14
N GLY A 129 -24.74 12.91 -9.08
CA GLY A 129 -24.41 12.22 -7.85
C GLY A 129 -23.60 13.08 -6.89
N PRO A 130 -22.42 13.58 -7.29
CA PRO A 130 -21.61 14.48 -6.44
C PRO A 130 -22.38 15.74 -6.02
N ALA A 131 -23.19 16.32 -6.89
CA ALA A 131 -24.00 17.50 -6.55
C ALA A 131 -24.99 17.20 -5.42
N MET A 132 -25.72 16.07 -5.48
CA MET A 132 -26.64 15.64 -4.42
C MET A 132 -25.93 15.30 -3.12
N ILE A 133 -24.80 14.56 -3.19
CA ILE A 133 -23.99 14.18 -2.03
C ILE A 133 -23.49 15.43 -1.31
N ARG A 134 -22.88 16.37 -2.01
CA ARG A 134 -22.35 17.61 -1.44
C ARG A 134 -23.43 18.51 -0.86
N SER A 135 -24.57 18.62 -1.54
CA SER A 135 -25.74 19.39 -1.04
C SER A 135 -26.27 18.81 0.28
N SER A 136 -26.42 17.49 0.36
CA SER A 136 -26.89 16.79 1.55
C SER A 136 -25.89 16.90 2.70
N ALA A 137 -24.61 16.66 2.44
CA ALA A 137 -23.55 16.75 3.44
C ALA A 137 -23.42 18.16 4.01
N LYS A 138 -23.55 19.20 3.17
CA LYS A 138 -23.58 20.60 3.62
C LYS A 138 -24.74 20.90 4.59
N ASN A 139 -25.89 20.27 4.37
CA ASN A 139 -27.09 20.45 5.21
C ASN A 139 -27.31 19.28 6.18
N TYR A 140 -26.24 18.68 6.72
CA TYR A 140 -26.33 17.52 7.63
C TYR A 140 -27.20 17.76 8.88
N ASN A 141 -27.44 19.01 9.25
CA ASN A 141 -28.39 19.35 10.30
C ASN A 141 -29.82 18.94 9.93
N GLY A 142 -30.17 18.94 8.65
CA GLY A 142 -31.49 18.65 8.13
C GLY A 142 -31.60 17.37 7.29
N VAL A 143 -30.49 16.81 6.82
CA VAL A 143 -30.48 15.69 5.87
C VAL A 143 -29.44 14.66 6.27
N ALA A 144 -29.77 13.38 6.14
CA ALA A 144 -28.80 12.29 6.17
C ALA A 144 -28.34 11.97 4.74
N VAL A 145 -27.04 11.67 4.55
CA VAL A 145 -26.49 11.27 3.25
C VAL A 145 -25.74 9.94 3.37
N VAL A 146 -26.04 8.99 2.51
CA VAL A 146 -25.46 7.66 2.50
C VAL A 146 -24.79 7.43 1.15
N THR A 147 -23.50 7.15 1.17
CA THR A 147 -22.68 6.93 -0.05
C THR A 147 -22.20 5.51 -0.19
N ASP A 148 -22.32 4.67 0.84
CA ASP A 148 -21.81 3.31 0.89
C ASP A 148 -22.86 2.34 1.46
N ALA A 149 -23.03 1.19 0.81
CA ALA A 149 -23.95 0.13 1.25
C ALA A 149 -23.59 -0.47 2.63
N SER A 150 -22.33 -0.39 3.04
CA SER A 150 -21.89 -0.84 4.36
C SER A 150 -22.56 -0.08 5.53
N ASP A 151 -23.06 1.13 5.28
CA ASP A 151 -23.76 1.94 6.28
C ASP A 151 -25.25 1.58 6.43
N TYR A 152 -25.84 0.83 5.50
CA TYR A 152 -27.28 0.51 5.53
C TYR A 152 -27.70 -0.14 6.84
N LYS A 153 -26.95 -1.14 7.29
CA LYS A 153 -27.25 -1.88 8.52
C LYS A 153 -27.26 -0.98 9.76
N MET A 154 -26.26 -0.11 9.90
CA MET A 154 -26.16 0.86 11.00
C MET A 154 -27.35 1.83 10.99
N ILE A 155 -27.75 2.31 9.80
CA ILE A 155 -28.89 3.22 9.65
C ILE A 155 -30.19 2.50 9.97
N GLU A 156 -30.42 1.29 9.47
CA GLU A 156 -31.60 0.47 9.80
C GLU A 156 -31.76 0.27 11.31
N ASP A 157 -30.67 -0.08 11.99
CA ASP A 157 -30.70 -0.31 13.44
C ASP A 157 -30.97 1.00 14.19
N THR A 158 -30.40 2.12 13.73
CA THR A 158 -30.67 3.45 14.31
C THR A 158 -32.15 3.88 14.10
N LEU A 159 -32.70 3.64 12.92
CA LEU A 159 -34.10 3.94 12.61
C LEU A 159 -35.05 3.11 13.50
N LYS A 160 -34.74 1.82 13.71
CA LYS A 160 -35.54 0.93 14.61
C LYS A 160 -35.50 1.43 16.05
N GLN A 161 -34.31 1.79 16.56
CA GLN A 161 -34.14 2.28 17.93
C GLN A 161 -34.83 3.63 18.18
N ASN A 162 -34.93 4.48 17.16
CA ASN A 162 -35.41 5.86 17.28
C ASN A 162 -36.72 6.12 16.52
N ASN A 163 -37.54 5.07 16.31
CA ASN A 163 -38.85 5.18 15.67
C ASN A 163 -38.83 5.99 14.34
N GLY A 164 -37.91 5.64 13.46
CA GLY A 164 -37.75 6.25 12.12
C GLY A 164 -36.97 7.57 12.09
N ALA A 165 -36.20 7.87 13.14
CA ALA A 165 -35.42 9.09 13.22
C ALA A 165 -33.91 8.83 13.31
N LEU A 166 -33.09 9.79 12.82
CA LEU A 166 -31.63 9.80 12.91
C LEU A 166 -31.15 10.96 13.80
N ASN A 167 -30.18 10.71 14.68
CA ASN A 167 -29.60 11.75 15.52
C ASN A 167 -28.56 12.60 14.76
N LEU A 168 -28.15 13.71 15.37
CA LEU A 168 -27.21 14.65 14.75
C LEU A 168 -25.81 14.04 14.52
N GLU A 169 -25.33 13.26 15.49
CA GLU A 169 -24.03 12.61 15.42
C GLU A 169 -23.95 11.62 14.24
N CYS A 170 -24.98 10.79 14.05
CA CYS A 170 -25.08 9.89 12.90
C CYS A 170 -25.02 10.67 11.59
N ARG A 171 -25.84 11.73 11.44
CA ARG A 171 -25.85 12.56 10.22
C ARG A 171 -24.53 13.26 9.98
N PHE A 172 -23.85 13.76 11.02
CA PHE A 172 -22.56 14.40 10.90
C PHE A 172 -21.47 13.40 10.47
N ASN A 173 -21.47 12.18 11.02
CA ASN A 173 -20.53 11.13 10.61
C ASN A 173 -20.75 10.71 9.15
N LEU A 174 -22.00 10.58 8.72
CA LEU A 174 -22.33 10.34 7.31
C LEU A 174 -21.89 11.50 6.40
N ALA A 175 -22.03 12.75 6.83
CA ALA A 175 -21.59 13.92 6.07
C ALA A 175 -20.06 13.97 5.90
N LYS A 176 -19.27 13.58 6.91
CA LYS A 176 -17.82 13.43 6.79
C LYS A 176 -17.47 12.42 5.70
N LYS A 177 -18.04 11.21 5.77
CA LYS A 177 -17.85 10.16 4.76
C LYS A 177 -18.25 10.64 3.35
N ALA A 178 -19.33 11.41 3.24
CA ALA A 178 -19.78 11.94 1.96
C ALA A 178 -18.76 12.90 1.33
N PHE A 179 -18.14 13.78 2.11
CA PHE A 179 -17.06 14.65 1.62
C PHE A 179 -15.78 13.88 1.30
N GLU A 180 -15.42 12.89 2.11
CA GLU A 180 -14.30 11.98 1.81
C GLU A 180 -14.53 11.26 0.47
N HIS A 181 -15.74 10.73 0.24
CA HIS A 181 -16.13 10.04 -0.98
C HIS A 181 -16.03 10.93 -2.23
N THR A 182 -16.55 12.18 -2.18
CA THR A 182 -16.47 13.09 -3.32
C THR A 182 -15.05 13.61 -3.54
N ALA A 183 -14.27 13.87 -2.50
CA ALA A 183 -12.86 14.29 -2.62
C ALA A 183 -12.03 13.20 -3.31
N LYS A 184 -12.22 11.93 -2.92
CA LYS A 184 -11.59 10.79 -3.58
C LYS A 184 -11.96 10.70 -5.05
N TYR A 185 -13.25 10.75 -5.35
CA TYR A 185 -13.78 10.66 -6.71
C TYR A 185 -13.18 11.72 -7.63
N ASP A 186 -13.20 12.99 -7.20
CA ASP A 186 -12.61 14.10 -7.94
C ASP A 186 -11.08 13.96 -8.07
N SER A 187 -10.41 13.44 -7.04
CA SER A 187 -8.96 13.18 -7.09
C SER A 187 -8.59 12.12 -8.12
N ALA A 188 -9.37 11.05 -8.23
CA ALA A 188 -9.17 10.00 -9.22
C ALA A 188 -9.33 10.54 -10.65
N ILE A 189 -10.39 11.33 -10.90
CA ILE A 189 -10.62 11.99 -12.19
C ILE A 189 -9.47 12.96 -12.51
N SER A 190 -9.09 13.79 -11.55
CA SER A 190 -8.02 14.78 -11.70
C SER A 190 -6.68 14.11 -12.01
N ASN A 191 -6.31 13.07 -11.28
CA ASN A 191 -5.07 12.33 -11.51
C ASN A 191 -5.06 11.68 -12.90
N TYR A 192 -6.17 11.04 -13.30
CA TYR A 192 -6.27 10.41 -14.61
C TYR A 192 -6.12 11.41 -15.75
N LEU A 193 -6.91 12.49 -15.74
CA LEU A 193 -6.89 13.48 -16.82
C LEU A 193 -5.57 14.26 -16.88
N ASN A 194 -5.00 14.63 -15.73
CA ASN A 194 -3.72 15.34 -15.68
C ASN A 194 -2.50 14.42 -15.91
N GLY A 195 -2.68 13.10 -15.81
CA GLY A 195 -1.65 12.11 -16.09
C GLY A 195 -1.53 11.74 -17.58
N LEU A 196 -2.37 12.30 -18.46
CA LEU A 196 -2.32 12.06 -19.90
C LEU A 196 -1.50 13.16 -20.60
N ASP A 197 -0.57 12.76 -21.47
CA ASP A 197 0.11 13.68 -22.39
C ASP A 197 -0.77 14.02 -23.61
N THR A 198 -0.25 14.86 -24.51
CA THR A 198 -0.93 15.23 -25.76
C THR A 198 -1.26 14.04 -26.67
N ASN A 199 -0.51 12.95 -26.54
CA ASN A 199 -0.71 11.69 -27.27
C ASN A 199 -1.53 10.66 -26.45
N LYS A 200 -2.06 11.07 -25.27
CA LYS A 200 -2.82 10.25 -24.31
C LYS A 200 -2.00 9.12 -23.66
N ASN A 201 -0.69 9.23 -23.61
CA ASN A 201 0.16 8.34 -22.82
C ASN A 201 0.14 8.77 -21.35
N VAL A 202 0.21 7.78 -20.46
CA VAL A 202 0.26 8.05 -19.02
C VAL A 202 1.61 8.64 -18.63
N THR A 203 1.57 9.78 -17.94
CA THR A 203 2.75 10.51 -17.42
C THR A 203 2.53 10.90 -15.96
N TYR A 204 3.54 11.51 -15.34
CA TYR A 204 3.35 12.15 -14.03
C TYR A 204 2.39 13.35 -14.16
N PRO A 205 1.31 13.42 -13.36
CA PRO A 205 0.34 14.51 -13.48
C PRO A 205 0.93 15.84 -13.00
N ASN A 206 0.52 16.95 -13.64
CA ASN A 206 0.92 18.29 -13.21
C ASN A 206 0.50 18.62 -11.77
N LYS A 207 -0.60 18.02 -11.30
CA LYS A 207 -1.07 18.10 -9.93
C LYS A 207 -1.38 16.69 -9.43
N LEU A 208 -0.59 16.23 -8.46
CA LEU A 208 -0.75 14.90 -7.84
C LEU A 208 -1.66 15.00 -6.62
N ASN A 209 -2.74 14.22 -6.63
CA ASN A 209 -3.62 14.04 -5.48
C ASN A 209 -3.40 12.63 -4.92
N LEU A 210 -3.14 12.53 -3.63
CA LEU A 210 -2.95 11.27 -2.92
C LEU A 210 -4.05 11.12 -1.86
N SER A 211 -4.64 9.94 -1.78
CA SER A 211 -5.66 9.59 -0.79
C SER A 211 -5.28 8.30 -0.09
N PHE A 212 -5.27 8.34 1.23
CA PHE A 212 -4.95 7.20 2.07
C PHE A 212 -5.96 7.06 3.19
N ASN A 213 -6.34 5.83 3.52
CA ASN A 213 -7.21 5.52 4.64
C ASN A 213 -6.37 5.25 5.90
N LYS A 214 -6.76 5.87 7.02
CA LYS A 214 -6.14 5.58 8.31
C LYS A 214 -6.45 4.14 8.72
N LYS A 215 -5.41 3.30 8.82
CA LYS A 215 -5.55 1.92 9.29
C LYS A 215 -5.53 1.83 10.81
N MET A 216 -4.59 2.55 11.46
CA MET A 216 -4.47 2.55 12.91
C MET A 216 -3.67 3.75 13.42
N ASP A 217 -3.85 4.07 14.68
CA ASP A 217 -2.91 4.90 15.43
C ASP A 217 -1.71 4.06 15.88
N LEU A 218 -0.52 4.65 15.87
CA LEU A 218 0.70 3.99 16.32
C LEU A 218 1.06 4.50 17.71
N ARG A 219 1.75 3.66 18.48
CA ARG A 219 2.11 3.98 19.86
C ARG A 219 2.92 5.27 19.97
N TYR A 220 3.82 5.54 19.00
CA TYR A 220 4.62 6.77 18.82
C TYR A 220 5.24 6.77 17.42
N GLY A 221 5.84 7.89 17.01
CA GLY A 221 6.57 8.02 15.76
C GLY A 221 7.93 7.34 15.79
N GLU A 222 8.90 7.85 15.03
CA GLU A 222 10.27 7.36 15.08
C GLU A 222 10.87 7.52 16.47
N ASN A 223 10.52 8.61 17.15
CA ASN A 223 10.92 8.92 18.52
C ASN A 223 9.70 8.98 19.46
N PRO A 224 9.88 8.68 20.78
CA PRO A 224 8.76 8.58 21.72
C PRO A 224 7.93 9.86 21.90
N HIS A 225 8.49 11.03 21.61
CA HIS A 225 7.79 12.33 21.72
C HIS A 225 6.95 12.66 20.47
N GLN A 226 7.04 11.87 19.40
CA GLN A 226 6.30 12.06 18.16
C GLN A 226 5.03 11.23 18.17
N THR A 227 3.92 11.81 17.74
CA THR A 227 2.68 11.08 17.43
C THR A 227 2.74 10.51 16.02
N ALA A 228 2.11 9.37 15.79
CA ALA A 228 2.07 8.74 14.47
C ALA A 228 0.80 7.93 14.24
N SER A 229 0.44 7.78 12.99
CA SER A 229 -0.63 6.91 12.52
C SER A 229 -0.19 6.23 11.23
N PHE A 230 -0.69 5.04 10.99
CA PHE A 230 -0.46 4.30 9.76
C PHE A 230 -1.65 4.48 8.81
N TYR A 231 -1.36 4.95 7.63
CA TYR A 231 -2.31 5.11 6.53
C TYR A 231 -1.97 4.13 5.43
N VAL A 232 -2.98 3.61 4.75
CA VAL A 232 -2.85 2.63 3.68
C VAL A 232 -3.58 3.11 2.43
N ASP A 233 -3.13 2.65 1.27
CA ASP A 233 -3.86 2.81 0.03
C ASP A 233 -5.24 2.18 0.15
N GLU A 234 -6.23 2.73 -0.51
CA GLU A 234 -7.59 2.22 -0.46
C GLU A 234 -7.71 0.78 -0.96
N ILE A 235 -6.96 0.47 -2.01
CA ILE A 235 -6.80 -0.89 -2.54
C ILE A 235 -5.34 -1.28 -2.34
N ALA A 236 -4.97 -1.55 -1.09
CA ALA A 236 -3.63 -2.06 -0.80
C ALA A 236 -3.39 -3.41 -1.51
N ASN A 237 -2.24 -3.53 -2.14
CA ASN A 237 -1.84 -4.80 -2.75
C ASN A 237 -1.81 -5.90 -1.67
N LYS A 238 -2.42 -7.05 -1.96
CA LYS A 238 -2.50 -8.17 -1.00
C LYS A 238 -1.14 -8.65 -0.49
N GLY A 239 -0.09 -8.52 -1.31
CA GLY A 239 1.28 -8.86 -0.96
C GLY A 239 2.08 -7.73 -0.32
N SER A 240 1.49 -6.55 -0.11
CA SER A 240 2.17 -5.45 0.59
C SER A 240 2.00 -5.58 2.11
N LEU A 241 2.95 -5.00 2.85
CA LEU A 241 2.84 -4.95 4.30
C LEU A 241 1.53 -4.26 4.74
N ALA A 242 1.00 -3.31 3.97
CA ALA A 242 -0.27 -2.64 4.27
C ALA A 242 -1.46 -3.60 4.46
N SER A 243 -1.40 -4.81 3.88
CA SER A 243 -2.43 -5.84 3.97
C SER A 243 -2.31 -6.78 5.17
N PHE A 244 -1.32 -6.60 6.04
CA PHE A 244 -1.05 -7.53 7.14
C PHE A 244 -2.26 -7.79 8.04
N LYS A 245 -2.32 -9.02 8.56
CA LYS A 245 -3.14 -9.42 9.69
C LYS A 245 -2.21 -9.67 10.88
N GLN A 246 -2.42 -8.96 11.98
CA GLN A 246 -1.68 -9.21 13.20
C GLN A 246 -2.36 -10.34 13.97
N LEU A 247 -1.63 -11.44 14.20
CA LEU A 247 -2.14 -12.63 14.89
C LEU A 247 -1.89 -12.57 16.40
N GLN A 248 -0.78 -11.92 16.82
CA GLN A 248 -0.36 -11.81 18.20
C GLN A 248 0.47 -10.55 18.41
N GLY A 249 0.66 -10.15 19.65
CA GLY A 249 1.64 -9.16 20.07
C GLY A 249 1.06 -7.81 20.47
N LYS A 250 1.97 -6.95 20.93
CA LYS A 250 1.66 -5.55 21.29
C LYS A 250 1.33 -4.73 20.04
N GLU A 251 0.84 -3.51 20.25
CA GLU A 251 0.68 -2.51 19.20
C GLU A 251 1.99 -2.28 18.44
N LEU A 252 1.86 -2.05 17.13
CA LEU A 252 3.00 -1.72 16.27
C LEU A 252 3.45 -0.29 16.50
N SER A 253 4.75 -0.05 16.41
CA SER A 253 5.34 1.29 16.35
C SER A 253 5.67 1.67 14.90
N TYR A 254 5.97 2.95 14.68
CA TYR A 254 6.47 3.46 13.42
C TYR A 254 7.70 2.67 12.93
N ASN A 255 8.68 2.47 13.82
CA ASN A 255 9.91 1.73 13.52
C ASN A 255 9.62 0.26 13.18
N ASN A 256 8.66 -0.39 13.88
CA ASN A 256 8.28 -1.76 13.55
C ASN A 256 7.77 -1.87 12.11
N LEU A 257 6.92 -0.94 11.66
CA LEU A 257 6.38 -0.96 10.29
C LEU A 257 7.46 -0.65 9.24
N ASN A 258 8.34 0.32 9.50
CA ASN A 258 9.42 0.68 8.59
C ASN A 258 10.42 -0.46 8.38
N ASP A 259 10.84 -1.11 9.48
CA ASP A 259 11.73 -2.26 9.42
C ASP A 259 11.04 -3.49 8.81
N ALA A 260 9.75 -3.71 9.15
CA ALA A 260 8.94 -4.78 8.63
C ALA A 260 8.74 -4.71 7.10
N ASP A 261 8.53 -3.52 6.57
CA ASP A 261 8.41 -3.28 5.12
C ASP A 261 9.72 -3.66 4.41
N THR A 262 10.86 -3.20 4.92
CA THR A 262 12.17 -3.56 4.36
C THR A 262 12.42 -5.07 4.41
N ALA A 263 12.08 -5.74 5.51
CA ALA A 263 12.28 -7.17 5.66
C ALA A 263 11.39 -7.96 4.71
N TRP A 264 10.11 -7.57 4.60
CA TRP A 264 9.12 -8.23 3.76
C TRP A 264 9.44 -8.06 2.28
N GLU A 265 9.72 -6.85 1.82
CA GLU A 265 10.07 -6.60 0.42
C GLU A 265 11.37 -7.33 0.01
N CYS A 266 12.36 -7.39 0.90
CA CYS A 266 13.59 -8.15 0.66
C CYS A 266 13.30 -9.65 0.53
N VAL A 267 12.57 -10.26 1.48
CA VAL A 267 12.35 -11.72 1.48
C VAL A 267 11.52 -12.20 0.29
N LYS A 268 10.59 -11.37 -0.22
CA LYS A 268 9.80 -11.68 -1.43
C LYS A 268 10.65 -11.85 -2.69
N SER A 269 11.86 -11.28 -2.72
CA SER A 269 12.74 -11.35 -3.89
C SER A 269 13.37 -12.72 -4.11
N PHE A 270 13.25 -13.66 -3.17
CA PHE A 270 13.84 -14.99 -3.21
C PHE A 270 12.81 -16.07 -3.55
N LYS A 271 13.27 -17.10 -4.30
CA LYS A 271 12.42 -18.22 -4.70
C LYS A 271 12.49 -19.40 -3.73
N LEU A 272 13.69 -19.68 -3.17
CA LEU A 272 13.89 -20.72 -2.16
C LEU A 272 13.33 -20.27 -0.81
N PRO A 273 13.06 -21.19 0.13
CA PRO A 273 12.80 -20.84 1.52
C PRO A 273 13.89 -19.90 2.04
N SER A 274 13.50 -18.72 2.45
CA SER A 274 14.42 -17.63 2.79
C SER A 274 14.00 -16.91 4.05
N CYS A 275 14.99 -16.42 4.77
CA CYS A 275 14.83 -15.60 5.95
C CYS A 275 15.65 -14.31 5.82
N VAL A 276 15.04 -13.19 6.15
CA VAL A 276 15.65 -11.86 6.21
C VAL A 276 15.48 -11.31 7.62
N ILE A 277 16.57 -10.85 8.23
CA ILE A 277 16.57 -10.16 9.51
C ILE A 277 16.95 -8.71 9.27
N VAL A 278 16.11 -7.79 9.75
CA VAL A 278 16.27 -6.34 9.55
C VAL A 278 16.44 -5.64 10.89
N LYS A 279 17.31 -4.65 10.91
CA LYS A 279 17.48 -3.68 11.99
C LYS A 279 17.67 -2.29 11.38
N HIS A 280 16.88 -1.31 11.84
CA HIS A 280 16.92 0.08 11.36
C HIS A 280 16.84 0.21 9.84
N ALA A 281 15.83 -0.48 9.27
CA ALA A 281 15.54 -0.54 7.83
C ALA A 281 16.73 -1.01 6.96
N ASN A 282 17.64 -1.81 7.51
CA ASN A 282 18.70 -2.50 6.78
C ASN A 282 18.69 -4.00 7.08
N PRO A 283 18.82 -4.87 6.07
CA PRO A 283 19.14 -6.26 6.31
C PRO A 283 20.46 -6.36 7.10
N CYS A 284 20.44 -7.06 8.23
CA CYS A 284 21.65 -7.42 8.97
C CYS A 284 22.04 -8.89 8.78
N GLY A 285 21.13 -9.70 8.24
CA GLY A 285 21.39 -11.07 7.84
C GLY A 285 20.31 -11.60 6.90
N VAL A 286 20.75 -12.32 5.85
CA VAL A 286 19.87 -12.95 4.86
C VAL A 286 20.41 -14.35 4.57
N GLY A 287 19.50 -15.33 4.54
CA GLY A 287 19.82 -16.70 4.20
C GLY A 287 18.73 -17.39 3.39
N SER A 288 19.13 -18.20 2.43
CA SER A 288 18.24 -19.10 1.68
C SER A 288 18.73 -20.54 1.79
N SER A 289 17.82 -21.50 1.85
CA SER A 289 18.13 -22.92 1.96
C SER A 289 16.97 -23.78 1.42
N GLU A 290 17.15 -25.11 1.42
CA GLU A 290 16.09 -26.08 1.11
C GLU A 290 14.93 -26.04 2.12
N ASP A 291 15.22 -25.67 3.38
CA ASP A 291 14.24 -25.52 4.46
C ASP A 291 14.40 -24.19 5.20
N LEU A 292 13.31 -23.77 5.87
CA LEU A 292 13.25 -22.46 6.52
C LEU A 292 14.14 -22.37 7.77
N LEU A 293 14.28 -23.44 8.53
CA LEU A 293 15.13 -23.45 9.72
C LEU A 293 16.59 -23.15 9.38
N ASN A 294 17.12 -23.81 8.33
CA ASN A 294 18.48 -23.55 7.88
C ASN A 294 18.62 -22.16 7.25
N ALA A 295 17.61 -21.68 6.52
CA ALA A 295 17.58 -20.29 6.03
C ALA A 295 17.67 -19.29 7.19
N TYR A 296 16.88 -19.48 8.25
CA TYR A 296 16.93 -18.67 9.46
C TYR A 296 18.30 -18.71 10.14
N LYS A 297 18.89 -19.91 10.33
CA LYS A 297 20.22 -20.05 10.96
C LYS A 297 21.30 -19.31 10.19
N LYS A 298 21.29 -19.39 8.85
CA LYS A 298 22.17 -18.64 7.97
C LYS A 298 22.00 -17.14 8.15
N ALA A 299 20.76 -16.64 8.11
CA ALA A 299 20.47 -15.22 8.31
C ALA A 299 20.93 -14.73 9.70
N PHE A 300 20.61 -15.50 10.75
CA PHE A 300 20.94 -15.14 12.13
C PHE A 300 22.45 -15.10 12.39
N SER A 301 23.20 -16.06 11.83
CA SER A 301 24.66 -16.15 12.05
C SER A 301 25.45 -15.02 11.38
N THR A 302 24.86 -14.27 10.44
CA THR A 302 25.54 -13.14 9.79
C THR A 302 25.91 -12.03 10.77
N ASP A 303 24.98 -11.66 11.69
CA ASP A 303 25.18 -10.61 12.69
C ASP A 303 24.25 -10.84 13.88
N THR A 304 24.63 -11.73 14.77
CA THR A 304 23.83 -12.10 15.95
C THR A 304 23.58 -10.92 16.89
N THR A 305 24.51 -9.95 16.93
CA THR A 305 24.40 -8.76 17.76
C THR A 305 23.30 -7.82 17.23
N SER A 306 23.30 -7.53 15.93
CA SER A 306 22.27 -6.67 15.32
C SER A 306 20.91 -7.37 15.22
N ALA A 307 20.86 -8.70 15.11
CA ALA A 307 19.63 -9.47 15.09
C ALA A 307 18.82 -9.39 16.39
N PHE A 308 19.47 -9.05 17.53
CA PHE A 308 18.77 -8.85 18.79
C PHE A 308 17.78 -7.67 18.71
N GLY A 309 16.49 -7.95 18.95
CA GLY A 309 15.40 -6.99 18.80
C GLY A 309 15.12 -6.58 17.36
N GLY A 310 15.58 -7.37 16.39
CA GLY A 310 15.30 -7.18 14.97
C GLY A 310 13.92 -7.66 14.53
N ILE A 311 13.65 -7.44 13.26
CA ILE A 311 12.46 -7.92 12.56
C ILE A 311 12.85 -9.10 11.68
N ILE A 312 12.09 -10.18 11.74
CA ILE A 312 12.32 -11.40 10.96
C ILE A 312 11.21 -11.56 9.92
N ALA A 313 11.57 -11.71 8.66
CA ALA A 313 10.63 -12.04 7.59
C ALA A 313 11.01 -13.36 6.91
N CYS A 314 9.99 -14.18 6.64
CA CYS A 314 10.11 -15.46 5.96
C CYS A 314 9.17 -15.49 4.75
N ASN A 315 9.58 -16.12 3.64
CA ASN A 315 8.76 -16.21 2.41
C ASN A 315 7.98 -17.53 2.28
N THR A 316 8.01 -18.37 3.30
CA THR A 316 7.24 -19.62 3.35
C THR A 316 6.51 -19.73 4.68
N THR A 317 5.60 -20.72 4.82
CA THR A 317 4.93 -21.02 6.08
C THR A 317 5.95 -21.19 7.20
N LEU A 318 5.75 -20.50 8.31
CA LEU A 318 6.63 -20.57 9.46
C LEU A 318 6.30 -21.81 10.29
N ASP A 319 7.24 -22.76 10.30
CA ASP A 319 7.10 -24.07 10.94
C ASP A 319 7.52 -24.05 12.41
N LYS A 320 7.17 -25.13 13.13
CA LYS A 320 7.47 -25.37 14.55
C LYS A 320 8.97 -25.23 14.86
N ASN A 321 9.84 -25.84 14.04
CA ASN A 321 11.26 -25.91 14.32
C ASN A 321 11.89 -24.53 14.20
N THR A 322 11.50 -23.76 13.18
CA THR A 322 11.93 -22.38 12.99
C THR A 322 11.41 -21.48 14.12
N ALA A 323 10.13 -21.61 14.51
CA ALA A 323 9.56 -20.89 15.64
C ALA A 323 10.33 -21.13 16.93
N SER A 324 10.65 -22.41 17.24
CA SER A 324 11.43 -22.80 18.43
C SER A 324 12.80 -22.13 18.48
N GLN A 325 13.44 -21.95 17.34
CA GLN A 325 14.73 -21.23 17.28
C GLN A 325 14.57 -19.72 17.41
N ILE A 326 13.57 -19.13 16.76
CA ILE A 326 13.32 -17.68 16.81
C ILE A 326 13.07 -17.21 18.24
N ILE A 327 12.30 -17.94 19.06
CA ILE A 327 11.97 -17.53 20.44
C ILE A 327 13.14 -17.58 21.40
N THR A 328 14.28 -18.20 21.03
CA THR A 328 15.49 -18.25 21.87
C THR A 328 16.18 -16.89 22.00
N GLN A 329 15.86 -15.94 21.12
CA GLN A 329 16.36 -14.57 21.16
C GLN A 329 15.22 -13.55 21.37
N PHE A 330 15.59 -12.30 21.64
CA PHE A 330 14.64 -11.22 21.65
C PHE A 330 14.35 -10.76 20.22
N VAL A 331 13.07 -10.81 19.84
CA VAL A 331 12.55 -10.42 18.51
C VAL A 331 11.34 -9.49 18.70
N GLU A 332 11.25 -8.45 17.91
CA GLU A 332 10.15 -7.49 17.97
C GLU A 332 8.95 -7.93 17.09
N VAL A 333 9.22 -8.32 15.86
CA VAL A 333 8.20 -8.70 14.86
C VAL A 333 8.67 -9.91 14.07
N VAL A 334 7.76 -10.82 13.77
CA VAL A 334 7.95 -11.92 12.82
C VAL A 334 6.88 -11.82 11.74
N ILE A 335 7.29 -11.98 10.48
CA ILE A 335 6.41 -11.86 9.31
C ILE A 335 6.54 -13.13 8.47
N ALA A 336 5.40 -13.72 8.12
CA ALA A 336 5.34 -14.88 7.24
C ALA A 336 4.04 -14.91 6.43
N PRO A 337 3.98 -15.63 5.29
CA PRO A 337 2.75 -15.81 4.54
C PRO A 337 1.69 -16.60 5.29
N SER A 338 2.11 -17.48 6.19
CA SER A 338 1.25 -18.25 7.10
C SER A 338 2.09 -18.84 8.24
N TYR A 339 1.42 -19.35 9.25
CA TYR A 339 2.01 -20.00 10.42
C TYR A 339 1.35 -21.36 10.63
N ASP A 340 2.13 -22.41 10.88
CA ASP A 340 1.52 -23.66 11.28
C ASP A 340 0.93 -23.57 12.72
N PRO A 341 -0.05 -24.40 13.08
CA PRO A 341 -0.69 -24.32 14.39
C PRO A 341 0.27 -24.58 15.57
N GLU A 342 1.33 -25.38 15.36
CA GLU A 342 2.31 -25.65 16.41
C GLU A 342 3.27 -24.47 16.59
N SER A 343 3.61 -23.78 15.51
CA SER A 343 4.43 -22.57 15.60
C SER A 343 3.72 -21.47 16.39
N LEU A 344 2.40 -21.27 16.17
CA LEU A 344 1.60 -20.31 16.94
C LEU A 344 1.63 -20.64 18.44
N LYS A 345 1.46 -21.91 18.83
CA LYS A 345 1.55 -22.35 20.23
C LYS A 345 2.91 -22.03 20.88
N ILE A 346 3.99 -22.15 20.10
CA ILE A 346 5.33 -21.79 20.58
C ILE A 346 5.42 -20.31 20.87
N PHE A 347 4.90 -19.46 19.97
CA PHE A 347 4.90 -18.02 20.16
C PHE A 347 4.02 -17.53 21.31
N GLU A 348 3.01 -18.28 21.75
CA GLU A 348 2.21 -17.98 22.96
C GLU A 348 3.11 -17.81 24.22
N SER A 349 4.26 -18.50 24.28
CA SER A 349 5.23 -18.33 25.35
C SER A 349 5.91 -16.97 25.38
N LYS A 350 5.82 -16.20 24.30
CA LYS A 350 6.38 -14.87 24.10
C LYS A 350 5.32 -13.87 23.62
N PRO A 351 4.28 -13.57 24.41
CA PRO A 351 3.07 -12.87 23.95
C PRO A 351 3.31 -11.45 23.45
N ASN A 352 4.49 -10.89 23.70
CA ASN A 352 4.85 -9.54 23.25
C ASN A 352 5.38 -9.50 21.80
N ILE A 353 5.80 -10.64 21.23
CA ILE A 353 6.25 -10.71 19.83
C ILE A 353 5.05 -10.47 18.94
N ARG A 354 5.21 -9.58 17.98
CA ARG A 354 4.17 -9.27 16.98
C ARG A 354 4.29 -10.26 15.83
N LEU A 355 3.24 -11.04 15.59
CA LEU A 355 3.15 -11.96 14.47
C LEU A 355 2.30 -11.34 13.37
N LEU A 356 2.88 -11.11 12.21
CA LEU A 356 2.20 -10.55 11.05
C LEU A 356 2.07 -11.61 9.96
N GLU A 357 0.84 -11.83 9.52
CA GLU A 357 0.53 -12.66 8.36
C GLU A 357 0.31 -11.76 7.15
N VAL A 358 1.06 -11.99 6.06
CA VAL A 358 0.98 -11.21 4.82
C VAL A 358 1.02 -12.18 3.65
N THR A 359 0.00 -12.16 2.79
CA THR A 359 -0.04 -13.03 1.60
C THR A 359 1.14 -12.75 0.68
N LEU A 360 1.80 -13.77 0.17
CA LEU A 360 2.88 -13.62 -0.80
C LEU A 360 2.30 -13.23 -2.17
N ASP A 361 2.56 -12.03 -2.62
CA ASP A 361 2.20 -11.50 -3.94
C ASP A 361 3.31 -10.55 -4.41
N ASN A 362 3.66 -10.61 -5.69
CA ASN A 362 4.75 -9.84 -6.29
C ASN A 362 4.29 -8.52 -6.93
N LYS A 363 3.10 -8.03 -6.61
CA LYS A 363 2.66 -6.71 -7.06
C LYS A 363 3.39 -5.60 -6.31
N PHE A 364 3.82 -4.59 -7.06
CA PHE A 364 4.48 -3.40 -6.52
C PHE A 364 3.49 -2.25 -6.40
N ASN A 365 3.81 -1.29 -5.54
CA ASN A 365 3.12 -0.01 -5.48
C ASN A 365 3.32 0.75 -6.80
N ALA A 366 2.38 1.62 -7.15
CA ALA A 366 2.49 2.43 -8.37
C ALA A 366 3.64 3.45 -8.29
N PHE A 367 3.87 4.01 -7.10
CA PHE A 367 4.88 5.02 -6.83
C PHE A 367 5.61 4.76 -5.52
N GLU A 368 6.88 5.17 -5.49
CA GLU A 368 7.62 5.42 -4.26
C GLU A 368 7.60 6.92 -3.96
N LEU A 369 7.35 7.25 -2.70
CA LEU A 369 7.14 8.62 -2.24
C LEU A 369 8.14 8.97 -1.15
N LYS A 370 8.87 10.09 -1.31
CA LYS A 370 9.78 10.60 -0.27
C LYS A 370 9.46 12.05 0.04
N LYS A 371 9.00 12.31 1.27
CA LYS A 371 8.75 13.67 1.73
C LYS A 371 10.07 14.41 1.92
N ILE A 372 10.14 15.61 1.35
CA ILE A 372 11.25 16.56 1.56
C ILE A 372 10.68 17.88 2.08
N GLY A 373 11.54 18.79 2.53
CA GLY A 373 11.10 20.11 3.00
C GLY A 373 10.29 20.83 1.95
N GLY A 374 9.00 21.07 2.22
CA GLY A 374 8.07 21.78 1.32
C GLY A 374 7.63 21.00 0.07
N GLY A 375 8.13 19.78 -0.18
CA GLY A 375 7.86 19.03 -1.41
C GLY A 375 7.70 17.52 -1.23
N LEU A 376 7.50 16.83 -2.35
CA LEU A 376 7.41 15.39 -2.44
C LEU A 376 8.19 14.92 -3.67
N LEU A 377 9.13 14.01 -3.48
CA LEU A 377 9.76 13.26 -4.58
C LEU A 377 8.89 12.04 -4.88
N VAL A 378 8.61 11.82 -6.15
CA VAL A 378 7.80 10.73 -6.66
C VAL A 378 8.58 10.01 -7.74
N GLN A 379 8.70 8.70 -7.63
CA GLN A 379 9.36 7.86 -8.64
C GLN A 379 8.62 6.55 -8.83
N SER A 380 8.89 5.87 -9.94
CA SER A 380 8.51 4.47 -10.11
C SER A 380 9.29 3.59 -9.12
N PRO A 381 8.70 2.49 -8.63
CA PRO A 381 9.40 1.59 -7.73
C PRO A 381 10.57 0.90 -8.45
N ASP A 382 11.65 0.65 -7.70
CA ASP A 382 12.75 -0.20 -8.18
C ASP A 382 12.32 -1.68 -8.12
N ASN A 383 11.57 -2.13 -9.13
CA ASN A 383 11.05 -3.49 -9.24
C ASN A 383 11.86 -4.37 -10.21
N PHE A 384 12.93 -3.84 -10.79
CA PHE A 384 13.75 -4.57 -11.73
C PHE A 384 14.63 -5.61 -11.01
N ASN A 385 14.49 -6.88 -11.41
CA ASN A 385 15.31 -7.98 -10.92
C ASN A 385 16.10 -8.56 -12.09
N ILE A 386 17.43 -8.52 -11.99
CA ILE A 386 18.32 -9.10 -12.99
C ILE A 386 18.37 -10.63 -12.87
N ASP A 387 18.63 -11.26 -13.99
CA ASP A 387 19.07 -12.66 -14.09
C ASP A 387 20.43 -12.73 -14.77
N ILE A 388 20.94 -13.94 -14.99
CA ILE A 388 22.25 -14.17 -15.61
C ILE A 388 22.38 -13.53 -17.00
N ASN A 389 21.29 -13.42 -17.77
CA ASN A 389 21.31 -12.89 -19.14
C ASN A 389 21.54 -11.37 -19.17
N HIS A 390 21.30 -10.68 -18.06
CA HIS A 390 21.55 -9.24 -17.91
C HIS A 390 23.00 -8.96 -17.51
N CYS A 391 23.78 -9.99 -17.12
CA CYS A 391 25.13 -9.81 -16.59
C CYS A 391 26.19 -9.98 -17.66
N LYS A 392 27.16 -9.05 -17.70
CA LYS A 392 28.34 -9.12 -18.57
C LYS A 392 29.55 -9.47 -17.72
N ILE A 393 30.23 -10.59 -18.02
CA ILE A 393 31.53 -10.91 -17.44
C ILE A 393 32.58 -9.99 -18.11
N VAL A 394 33.28 -9.20 -17.31
CA VAL A 394 34.26 -8.20 -17.81
C VAL A 394 35.68 -8.52 -17.42
N SER A 395 35.93 -9.40 -16.44
CA SER A 395 37.25 -9.92 -16.07
C SER A 395 37.71 -11.08 -16.96
N LYS A 396 39.01 -11.41 -16.93
CA LYS A 396 39.56 -12.58 -17.59
C LYS A 396 39.05 -13.90 -17.02
N LEU A 397 38.93 -13.96 -15.68
CA LEU A 397 38.36 -15.11 -14.99
C LEU A 397 36.85 -15.13 -15.15
N LYS A 398 36.27 -16.33 -15.19
CA LYS A 398 34.81 -16.55 -15.27
C LYS A 398 34.31 -17.22 -13.97
N PRO A 399 33.09 -16.91 -13.53
CA PRO A 399 32.52 -17.56 -12.36
C PRO A 399 32.12 -19.00 -12.71
N ASN A 400 32.16 -19.89 -11.71
CA ASN A 400 31.44 -21.15 -11.76
C ASN A 400 29.96 -20.94 -11.41
N GLU A 401 29.15 -22.02 -11.49
CA GLU A 401 27.71 -21.97 -11.25
C GLU A 401 27.36 -21.51 -9.81
N GLU A 402 28.09 -21.99 -8.81
CA GLU A 402 27.90 -21.62 -7.41
C GLU A 402 28.20 -20.14 -7.18
N GLN A 403 29.33 -19.66 -7.69
CA GLN A 403 29.71 -18.24 -7.63
C GLN A 403 28.68 -17.35 -8.32
N MET A 404 28.15 -17.80 -9.47
CA MET A 404 27.11 -17.04 -10.17
C MET A 404 25.83 -16.97 -9.35
N ALA A 405 25.38 -18.08 -8.76
CA ALA A 405 24.21 -18.11 -7.88
C ALA A 405 24.38 -17.19 -6.66
N ASP A 406 25.54 -17.26 -6.01
CA ASP A 406 25.86 -16.41 -4.86
C ASP A 406 25.97 -14.92 -5.24
N MET A 407 26.50 -14.55 -6.41
CA MET A 407 26.51 -13.18 -6.90
C MET A 407 25.11 -12.64 -7.13
N LEU A 408 24.21 -13.41 -7.74
CA LEU A 408 22.81 -13.02 -7.94
C LEU A 408 22.05 -12.93 -6.62
N PHE A 409 22.37 -13.80 -5.65
CA PHE A 409 21.83 -13.70 -4.30
C PHE A 409 22.31 -12.41 -3.61
N ALA A 410 23.62 -12.15 -3.60
CA ALA A 410 24.22 -10.96 -3.03
C ALA A 410 23.64 -9.67 -3.64
N TRP A 411 23.44 -9.66 -4.95
CA TRP A 411 22.86 -8.55 -5.71
C TRP A 411 21.44 -8.23 -5.26
N ARG A 412 20.59 -9.27 -5.09
CA ARG A 412 19.24 -9.09 -4.56
C ARG A 412 19.23 -8.51 -3.14
N VAL A 413 20.16 -8.94 -2.28
CA VAL A 413 20.30 -8.37 -0.93
C VAL A 413 20.73 -6.91 -1.01
N ALA A 414 21.74 -6.58 -1.83
CA ALA A 414 22.29 -5.22 -1.95
C ALA A 414 21.23 -4.18 -2.31
N LYS A 415 20.24 -4.54 -3.12
CA LYS A 415 19.08 -3.71 -3.47
C LYS A 415 18.32 -3.17 -2.26
N TYR A 416 18.29 -3.91 -1.14
CA TYR A 416 17.57 -3.55 0.08
C TYR A 416 18.45 -2.96 1.18
N VAL A 417 19.76 -2.82 0.92
CA VAL A 417 20.72 -2.21 1.84
C VAL A 417 20.90 -0.74 1.49
N LYS A 418 20.92 0.11 2.50
CA LYS A 418 21.12 1.56 2.29
C LYS A 418 22.51 1.86 1.73
N SER A 419 22.55 2.75 0.74
CA SER A 419 23.76 3.17 0.01
C SER A 419 24.75 3.92 0.92
N ASN A 420 26.06 3.78 0.72
CA ASN A 420 26.68 2.81 -0.17
C ASN A 420 26.57 1.41 0.43
N ALA A 421 26.12 0.42 -0.36
CA ALA A 421 25.92 -0.94 0.08
C ALA A 421 27.03 -1.87 -0.42
N ILE A 422 27.63 -2.64 0.50
CA ILE A 422 28.56 -3.74 0.20
C ILE A 422 28.06 -5.00 0.93
N VAL A 423 27.85 -6.08 0.20
CA VAL A 423 27.30 -7.33 0.73
C VAL A 423 28.19 -8.49 0.35
N PHE A 424 28.85 -9.11 1.33
CA PHE A 424 29.61 -10.36 1.18
C PHE A 424 28.69 -11.56 1.33
N CYS A 425 28.76 -12.50 0.40
CA CYS A 425 27.92 -13.71 0.42
C CYS A 425 28.71 -14.95 0.04
N LYS A 426 28.25 -16.11 0.54
CA LYS A 426 28.69 -17.45 0.14
C LYS A 426 27.61 -18.45 0.50
N ASN A 427 27.36 -19.44 -0.36
CA ASN A 427 26.40 -20.51 -0.13
C ASN A 427 24.96 -20.01 0.19
N ASN A 428 24.48 -19.02 -0.56
CA ASN A 428 23.19 -18.35 -0.33
C ASN A 428 23.02 -17.82 1.10
N GLN A 429 24.09 -17.29 1.68
CA GLN A 429 24.14 -16.65 3.00
C GLN A 429 24.92 -15.36 2.90
N THR A 430 24.45 -14.30 3.54
CA THR A 430 25.26 -13.11 3.81
C THR A 430 26.30 -13.41 4.87
N LEU A 431 27.53 -12.96 4.65
CA LEU A 431 28.64 -13.10 5.58
C LEU A 431 28.94 -11.79 6.31
N GLY A 432 28.75 -10.67 5.63
CA GLY A 432 28.94 -9.34 6.18
C GLY A 432 28.26 -8.29 5.31
N ILE A 433 27.64 -7.31 5.95
CA ILE A 433 26.90 -6.23 5.29
C ILE A 433 27.42 -4.89 5.80
N GLY A 434 27.88 -4.05 4.85
CA GLY A 434 28.23 -2.65 5.09
C GLY A 434 27.16 -1.76 4.44
N ALA A 435 26.51 -0.93 5.25
CA ALA A 435 25.35 -0.14 4.84
C ALA A 435 25.51 1.34 5.22
N GLY A 436 24.96 2.24 4.41
CA GLY A 436 24.74 3.64 4.77
C GLY A 436 26.02 4.47 4.96
N GLN A 437 27.13 4.11 4.30
CA GLN A 437 28.39 4.84 4.42
C GLN A 437 28.62 5.78 3.21
N MET A 438 29.34 6.87 3.45
CA MET A 438 29.67 7.82 2.38
C MET A 438 30.69 7.27 1.39
N SER A 439 31.43 6.23 1.76
CA SER A 439 32.45 5.59 0.91
C SER A 439 32.23 4.07 0.84
N ARG A 440 32.43 3.47 -0.35
CA ARG A 440 32.39 2.00 -0.54
C ARG A 440 33.51 1.30 0.19
N VAL A 441 34.67 1.93 0.28
CA VAL A 441 35.81 1.43 1.08
C VAL A 441 35.42 1.24 2.53
N ASP A 442 34.71 2.22 3.13
CA ASP A 442 34.26 2.13 4.51
C ASP A 442 33.18 1.07 4.69
N SER A 443 32.21 0.97 3.76
CA SER A 443 31.22 -0.11 3.74
C SER A 443 31.89 -1.49 3.68
N THR A 444 32.95 -1.64 2.85
CA THR A 444 33.72 -2.88 2.75
C THR A 444 34.40 -3.23 4.06
N LYS A 445 35.05 -2.27 4.72
CA LYS A 445 35.71 -2.46 6.01
C LYS A 445 34.70 -2.86 7.09
N ILE A 446 33.55 -2.17 7.15
CA ILE A 446 32.50 -2.48 8.11
C ILE A 446 31.95 -3.89 7.88
N ALA A 447 31.67 -4.28 6.65
CA ALA A 447 31.21 -5.63 6.31
C ALA A 447 32.24 -6.69 6.75
N SER A 448 33.53 -6.44 6.51
CA SER A 448 34.62 -7.34 6.89
C SER A 448 34.76 -7.47 8.42
N ILE A 449 34.67 -6.36 9.16
CA ILE A 449 34.70 -6.36 10.64
C ILE A 449 33.51 -7.14 11.21
N LYS A 450 32.31 -6.97 10.64
CA LYS A 450 31.11 -7.70 11.06
C LYS A 450 31.27 -9.21 10.83
N ALA A 451 31.77 -9.62 9.68
CA ALA A 451 32.04 -11.02 9.38
C ALA A 451 33.07 -11.60 10.39
N GLN A 452 34.15 -10.88 10.66
CA GLN A 452 35.15 -11.28 11.64
C GLN A 452 34.55 -11.45 13.04
N ASN A 453 33.74 -10.50 13.49
CA ASN A 453 33.06 -10.54 14.80
C ASN A 453 32.07 -11.74 14.90
N ALA A 454 31.50 -12.14 13.78
CA ALA A 454 30.62 -13.32 13.68
C ALA A 454 31.38 -14.63 13.47
N ASN A 455 32.72 -14.61 13.42
CA ASN A 455 33.60 -15.74 13.07
C ASN A 455 33.27 -16.37 11.71
N LEU A 456 32.86 -15.55 10.73
CA LEU A 456 32.57 -15.96 9.37
C LEU A 456 33.77 -15.68 8.46
N ASP A 457 34.20 -16.71 7.72
CA ASP A 457 35.34 -16.61 6.80
C ASP A 457 34.89 -16.02 5.45
N LEU A 458 35.52 -14.91 5.06
CA LEU A 458 35.27 -14.25 3.77
C LEU A 458 36.07 -14.85 2.61
N THR A 459 36.95 -15.82 2.86
CA THR A 459 37.77 -16.47 1.83
C THR A 459 36.90 -17.13 0.77
N ASN A 460 37.15 -16.79 -0.51
CA ASN A 460 36.38 -17.23 -1.67
C ASN A 460 34.89 -16.78 -1.65
N SER A 461 34.56 -15.71 -0.95
CA SER A 461 33.25 -15.10 -1.00
C SER A 461 32.99 -14.33 -2.30
N VAL A 462 31.72 -14.05 -2.56
CA VAL A 462 31.28 -13.10 -3.58
C VAL A 462 30.88 -11.78 -2.93
N VAL A 463 30.97 -10.67 -3.66
CA VAL A 463 30.58 -9.35 -3.19
C VAL A 463 29.67 -8.67 -4.18
N ALA A 464 28.56 -8.09 -3.69
CA ALA A 464 27.73 -7.17 -4.45
C ALA A 464 27.94 -5.73 -3.96
N SER A 465 28.02 -4.80 -4.91
CA SER A 465 27.98 -3.35 -4.68
C SER A 465 26.80 -2.73 -5.40
N ASP A 466 26.02 -1.92 -4.71
CA ASP A 466 24.80 -1.25 -5.22
C ASP A 466 25.05 -0.28 -6.37
N ALA A 467 26.31 0.19 -6.54
CA ALA A 467 26.77 1.03 -7.65
C ALA A 467 28.23 0.71 -8.01
N PHE A 468 28.73 1.38 -9.05
CA PHE A 468 30.09 1.15 -9.56
C PHE A 468 31.18 1.58 -8.56
N PHE A 469 32.35 0.95 -8.67
CA PHE A 469 33.56 1.41 -8.00
C PHE A 469 34.21 2.54 -8.81
N PRO A 470 34.42 3.73 -8.22
CA PRO A 470 34.99 4.86 -8.95
C PRO A 470 36.50 4.74 -9.13
N PHE A 471 37.19 3.92 -8.32
CA PHE A 471 38.66 3.72 -8.30
C PHE A 471 38.97 2.28 -7.91
N ARG A 472 40.20 1.85 -8.16
CA ARG A 472 40.70 0.50 -7.86
C ARG A 472 40.77 0.20 -6.34
N ASP A 473 40.89 1.22 -5.50
CA ASP A 473 41.05 1.06 -4.04
C ASP A 473 39.91 0.24 -3.40
N GLY A 474 38.71 0.38 -3.90
CA GLY A 474 37.56 -0.45 -3.47
C GLY A 474 37.82 -1.94 -3.79
N ILE A 475 38.37 -2.26 -4.95
CA ILE A 475 38.65 -3.64 -5.39
C ILE A 475 39.81 -4.21 -4.58
N ASP A 476 40.85 -3.41 -4.31
CA ASP A 476 42.02 -3.82 -3.52
C ASP A 476 41.59 -4.24 -2.10
N VAL A 477 40.67 -3.47 -1.46
CA VAL A 477 40.17 -3.78 -0.13
C VAL A 477 39.27 -5.02 -0.13
N LEU A 478 38.42 -5.23 -1.15
CA LEU A 478 37.61 -6.45 -1.29
C LEU A 478 38.48 -7.70 -1.44
N ALA A 479 39.48 -7.65 -2.29
CA ALA A 479 40.44 -8.75 -2.50
C ALA A 479 41.22 -9.08 -1.23
N ALA A 480 41.72 -8.05 -0.52
CA ALA A 480 42.41 -8.21 0.77
C ALA A 480 41.50 -8.83 1.85
N ALA A 481 40.19 -8.59 1.82
CA ALA A 481 39.22 -9.23 2.69
C ALA A 481 38.93 -10.69 2.35
N GLY A 482 39.35 -11.20 1.18
CA GLY A 482 39.18 -12.60 0.78
C GLY A 482 38.14 -12.84 -0.34
N ALA A 483 37.52 -11.79 -0.88
CA ALA A 483 36.60 -11.92 -1.99
C ALA A 483 37.27 -12.53 -3.22
N LYS A 484 36.51 -13.29 -4.00
CA LYS A 484 36.91 -13.86 -5.32
C LYS A 484 36.03 -13.40 -6.46
N CYS A 485 34.83 -12.93 -6.18
CA CYS A 485 33.91 -12.47 -7.21
C CYS A 485 33.29 -11.14 -6.80
N VAL A 486 33.08 -10.25 -7.78
CA VAL A 486 32.45 -8.95 -7.58
C VAL A 486 31.35 -8.76 -8.62
N ILE A 487 30.15 -8.38 -8.19
CA ILE A 487 29.05 -7.97 -9.05
C ILE A 487 28.72 -6.50 -8.76
N GLN A 488 28.70 -5.67 -9.81
CA GLN A 488 28.46 -4.23 -9.75
C GLN A 488 27.82 -3.73 -11.05
N PRO A 489 27.28 -2.50 -11.10
CA PRO A 489 26.68 -1.97 -12.33
C PRO A 489 27.66 -1.74 -13.48
N GLY A 490 28.89 -1.30 -13.20
CA GLY A 490 29.75 -0.66 -14.21
C GLY A 490 29.26 0.74 -14.57
N GLY A 491 29.86 1.35 -15.59
CA GLY A 491 29.52 2.68 -16.10
C GLY A 491 30.33 3.83 -15.49
N SER A 492 31.45 3.53 -14.82
CA SER A 492 32.43 4.52 -14.39
C SER A 492 33.33 4.93 -15.57
N LEU A 493 33.81 6.17 -15.58
CA LEU A 493 34.88 6.61 -16.49
C LEU A 493 36.19 5.83 -16.29
N ARG A 494 36.32 5.12 -15.17
CA ARG A 494 37.51 4.32 -14.80
C ARG A 494 37.21 2.83 -14.75
N ASP A 495 36.23 2.34 -15.49
CA ASP A 495 35.90 0.92 -15.52
C ASP A 495 37.11 0.07 -15.98
N GLU A 496 37.92 0.57 -16.93
CA GLU A 496 39.14 -0.11 -17.38
C GLU A 496 40.17 -0.29 -16.26
N GLU A 497 40.39 0.73 -15.41
CA GLU A 497 41.25 0.65 -14.22
C GLU A 497 40.72 -0.39 -13.22
N VAL A 498 39.42 -0.39 -12.96
CA VAL A 498 38.75 -1.30 -12.02
C VAL A 498 38.78 -2.75 -12.52
N ILE A 499 38.55 -2.96 -13.82
CA ILE A 499 38.67 -4.29 -14.48
C ILE A 499 40.11 -4.80 -14.42
N SER A 500 41.10 -3.94 -14.73
CA SER A 500 42.52 -4.30 -14.66
C SER A 500 42.93 -4.70 -13.26
N ALA A 501 42.47 -3.97 -12.22
CA ALA A 501 42.68 -4.33 -10.82
C ALA A 501 42.07 -5.70 -10.48
N ALA A 502 40.87 -5.99 -10.94
CA ALA A 502 40.23 -7.29 -10.73
C ALA A 502 41.05 -8.43 -11.36
N ASP A 503 41.55 -8.23 -12.60
CA ASP A 503 42.40 -9.20 -13.29
C ASP A 503 43.75 -9.41 -12.59
N GLU A 504 44.41 -8.34 -12.13
CA GLU A 504 45.66 -8.38 -11.37
C GLU A 504 45.51 -9.16 -10.05
N LEU A 505 44.38 -9.01 -9.37
CA LEU A 505 44.07 -9.63 -8.07
C LEU A 505 43.44 -11.02 -8.22
N GLY A 506 43.21 -11.49 -9.45
CA GLY A 506 42.58 -12.78 -9.70
C GLY A 506 41.14 -12.86 -9.26
N LEU A 507 40.39 -11.78 -9.47
CA LEU A 507 38.96 -11.69 -9.18
C LEU A 507 38.10 -11.91 -10.43
N VAL A 508 36.94 -12.51 -10.26
CA VAL A 508 35.86 -12.50 -11.26
C VAL A 508 35.09 -11.20 -11.10
N MET A 509 34.80 -10.51 -12.21
CA MET A 509 33.97 -9.30 -12.17
C MET A 509 32.83 -9.36 -13.19
N LEU A 510 31.61 -9.06 -12.69
CA LEU A 510 30.39 -8.95 -13.48
C LEU A 510 29.84 -7.53 -13.44
N PHE A 511 29.39 -7.05 -14.60
CA PHE A 511 28.61 -5.83 -14.73
C PHE A 511 27.14 -6.16 -14.98
N THR A 512 26.25 -5.47 -14.24
CA THR A 512 24.81 -5.64 -14.37
C THR A 512 24.17 -4.59 -15.28
N GLY A 513 24.83 -3.44 -15.50
CA GLY A 513 24.27 -2.29 -16.20
C GLY A 513 23.20 -1.51 -15.42
N TYR A 514 22.81 -1.97 -14.25
CA TYR A 514 21.77 -1.36 -13.39
C TYR A 514 22.33 -1.10 -11.99
N ARG A 515 21.97 0.03 -11.39
CA ARG A 515 22.31 0.33 -9.99
C ARG A 515 21.05 0.31 -9.12
N HIS A 516 21.21 0.06 -7.82
CA HIS A 516 20.12 0.00 -6.84
C HIS A 516 20.41 0.92 -5.65
N PHE A 517 20.40 2.23 -5.87
CA PHE A 517 20.54 3.17 -4.77
C PHE A 517 19.29 3.17 -3.88
N ARG A 518 19.50 3.09 -2.56
CA ARG A 518 18.46 3.19 -1.54
C ARG A 518 18.95 4.12 -0.41
N HIS A 519 18.22 5.20 -0.16
CA HIS A 519 18.54 6.20 0.85
C HIS A 519 17.50 6.32 1.96
#